data_86dfad460cb04916766ce255c95dbc27
#
_entry.id   86dfad460cb04916766ce255c95dbc27
#
_cell.length_a   1.000
_cell.length_b   1.000
_cell.length_c   1.000
_cell.angle_alpha   90.00
_cell.angle_beta   90.00
_cell.angle_gamma   90.00
#
_symmetry.space_group_name_H-M   'P 1'
#
loop_
_entity.id
_entity.type
_entity.pdbx_description
1 polymer ?
#
loop_
_entity_poly.entity_id
_entity_poly.type
_entity_poly.pdbx_seq_one_letter_code
_entity_poly.pdbx_strand_id
1 'polypeptide(L)'
;YKQYLFDFSYRATVGAVYFLAVIVAAIPVVILSYNLEIVTGSLGQAAVQRLILCIALQSGWTVLVILFARKRLENILYQKQKHMLEGIRQFQDRAASILSRRELFATLQDILGDAIPGCEARIFEKNSNGEGYHEAVQSGHIPLSEEEVDTICDLVKQDNMPERTVIATLRYDNQICGIIYMERMRANKLNYQEVDCIRQLANIASGSLKNIDAYERVYQVSIHDELTGLYNRTYCNRCLHKEGALGDARGFLYMDMDNFKLYNDLYGEQTGDRILKWCAKKLQENR
;
A
#
# COMPACT_ATOMS: atom_id res chain seq x y z
N TYR A 1 13.81 -14.79 16.48
CA TYR A 1 12.71 -14.69 17.44
C TYR A 1 11.35 -14.41 16.76
N LYS A 2 11.29 -13.50 15.76
CA LYS A 2 10.05 -13.14 15.03
C LYS A 2 9.45 -14.30 14.20
N GLN A 3 10.25 -15.17 13.62
CA GLN A 3 9.78 -16.37 12.90
C GLN A 3 9.05 -17.37 13.81
N TYR A 4 9.47 -17.52 15.07
CA TYR A 4 8.87 -18.44 16.03
C TYR A 4 7.45 -18.04 16.49
N LEU A 5 7.16 -16.73 16.57
CA LEU A 5 5.84 -16.23 16.98
C LEU A 5 4.78 -16.38 15.87
N PHE A 6 5.21 -16.28 14.61
CA PHE A 6 4.34 -16.51 13.46
C PHE A 6 3.89 -17.98 13.37
N ASP A 7 4.83 -18.88 13.60
CA ASP A 7 4.60 -20.32 13.66
C ASP A 7 3.57 -20.67 14.78
N PHE A 8 3.55 -19.92 15.87
CA PHE A 8 2.65 -20.18 17.00
C PHE A 8 1.18 -19.84 16.69
N SER A 9 0.89 -18.66 16.12
CA SER A 9 -0.49 -18.27 15.76
C SER A 9 -1.06 -19.17 14.64
N TYR A 10 -0.24 -19.49 13.66
CA TYR A 10 -0.57 -20.44 12.60
C TYR A 10 -0.81 -21.84 13.17
N ARG A 11 0.09 -22.35 13.99
CA ARG A 11 -0.02 -23.64 14.66
C ARG A 11 -1.22 -23.70 15.60
N ALA A 12 -1.56 -22.61 16.30
CA ALA A 12 -2.72 -22.54 17.15
C ALA A 12 -4.04 -22.64 16.35
N THR A 13 -4.15 -21.94 15.22
CA THR A 13 -5.32 -22.03 14.34
C THR A 13 -5.45 -23.40 13.69
N VAL A 14 -4.34 -23.93 13.20
CA VAL A 14 -4.26 -25.30 12.67
C VAL A 14 -4.61 -26.30 13.76
N GLY A 15 -4.02 -26.17 14.95
CA GLY A 15 -4.30 -27.01 16.11
C GLY A 15 -5.76 -26.97 16.52
N ALA A 16 -6.41 -25.82 16.56
CA ALA A 16 -7.83 -25.68 16.89
C ALA A 16 -8.74 -26.38 15.88
N VAL A 17 -8.44 -26.26 14.58
CA VAL A 17 -9.21 -26.95 13.52
C VAL A 17 -9.06 -28.47 13.63
N TYR A 18 -7.82 -28.97 13.83
CA TYR A 18 -7.60 -30.40 14.02
C TYR A 18 -8.21 -30.91 15.33
N PHE A 19 -8.14 -30.16 16.42
CA PHE A 19 -8.78 -30.51 17.70
C PHE A 19 -10.30 -30.64 17.54
N LEU A 20 -10.93 -29.67 16.84
CA LEU A 20 -12.36 -29.76 16.54
C LEU A 20 -12.68 -31.00 15.66
N ALA A 21 -11.83 -31.27 14.68
CA ALA A 21 -11.98 -32.44 13.82
C ALA A 21 -11.86 -33.74 14.59
N VAL A 22 -10.96 -33.84 15.57
CA VAL A 22 -10.82 -35.01 16.46
C VAL A 22 -12.07 -35.21 17.32
N ILE A 23 -12.63 -34.12 17.88
CA ILE A 23 -13.90 -34.20 18.65
C ILE A 23 -15.02 -34.73 17.75
N VAL A 24 -15.19 -34.18 16.55
CA VAL A 24 -16.22 -34.62 15.60
C VAL A 24 -15.99 -36.08 15.18
N ALA A 25 -14.74 -36.49 14.98
CA ALA A 25 -14.38 -37.87 14.65
C ALA A 25 -14.66 -38.84 15.79
N ALA A 26 -14.62 -38.40 17.04
CA ALA A 26 -14.91 -39.23 18.21
C ALA A 26 -16.43 -39.49 18.45
N ILE A 27 -17.32 -38.67 17.89
CA ILE A 27 -18.77 -38.78 18.10
C ILE A 27 -19.31 -40.20 17.83
N PRO A 28 -19.01 -40.83 16.66
CA PRO A 28 -19.51 -42.18 16.41
C PRO A 28 -18.96 -43.22 17.39
N VAL A 29 -17.72 -43.04 17.90
CA VAL A 29 -17.13 -43.94 18.90
C VAL A 29 -17.91 -43.88 20.20
N VAL A 30 -18.27 -42.69 20.66
CA VAL A 30 -19.09 -42.50 21.88
C VAL A 30 -20.48 -43.12 21.72
N ILE A 31 -21.11 -42.87 20.56
CA ILE A 31 -22.43 -43.49 20.26
C ILE A 31 -22.34 -45.01 20.24
N LEU A 32 -21.29 -45.55 19.64
CA LEU A 32 -21.05 -46.98 19.56
C LEU A 32 -20.81 -47.60 20.94
N SER A 33 -20.01 -46.96 21.79
CA SER A 33 -19.72 -47.42 23.15
C SER A 33 -20.96 -47.43 24.03
N TYR A 34 -21.88 -46.48 23.86
CA TYR A 34 -23.13 -46.43 24.58
C TYR A 34 -24.11 -47.57 24.17
N ASN A 35 -24.00 -48.05 22.94
CA ASN A 35 -24.82 -49.11 22.39
C ASN A 35 -24.06 -50.45 22.28
N LEU A 36 -23.01 -50.65 23.07
CA LEU A 36 -22.13 -51.82 22.96
C LEU A 36 -22.85 -53.11 23.10
N GLU A 37 -23.91 -53.24 23.99
CA GLU A 37 -24.77 -54.41 24.17
C GLU A 37 -25.52 -54.76 22.88
N ILE A 38 -25.93 -53.77 22.09
CA ILE A 38 -26.60 -54.01 20.80
C ILE A 38 -25.61 -54.56 19.76
N VAL A 39 -24.35 -54.20 19.83
CA VAL A 39 -23.30 -54.64 18.90
C VAL A 39 -22.74 -55.99 19.30
N THR A 40 -22.63 -56.30 20.59
CA THR A 40 -22.01 -57.54 21.14
C THR A 40 -22.99 -58.58 21.56
N GLY A 41 -24.32 -58.36 21.50
CA GLY A 41 -25.34 -59.22 21.93
C GLY A 41 -25.30 -60.67 21.33
N SER A 42 -24.76 -61.60 22.05
CA SER A 42 -24.35 -62.98 21.81
C SER A 42 -22.92 -63.11 21.25
N LEU A 43 -22.07 -63.78 22.06
CA LEU A 43 -20.65 -64.12 21.70
C LEU A 43 -20.65 -65.19 20.57
N GLY A 44 -20.75 -64.71 19.31
CA GLY A 44 -20.70 -65.59 18.15
C GLY A 44 -19.92 -64.91 16.99
N GLN A 45 -19.61 -65.64 15.92
CA GLN A 45 -18.90 -65.09 14.72
C GLN A 45 -19.58 -63.85 14.15
N ALA A 46 -20.88 -63.70 14.27
CA ALA A 46 -21.65 -62.55 13.85
C ALA A 46 -21.28 -61.23 14.64
N ALA A 47 -20.93 -61.37 15.94
CA ALA A 47 -20.52 -60.22 16.75
C ALA A 47 -19.15 -59.70 16.32
N VAL A 48 -18.21 -60.55 16.00
CA VAL A 48 -16.88 -60.21 15.50
C VAL A 48 -16.96 -59.49 14.16
N GLN A 49 -17.81 -59.99 13.24
CA GLN A 49 -18.03 -59.34 11.96
C GLN A 49 -18.65 -57.95 12.09
N ARG A 50 -19.60 -57.72 13.01
CA ARG A 50 -20.16 -56.38 13.30
C ARG A 50 -19.11 -55.45 13.86
N LEU A 51 -18.26 -55.93 14.79
CA LEU A 51 -17.18 -55.12 15.37
C LEU A 51 -16.18 -54.66 14.30
N ILE A 52 -15.76 -55.56 13.41
CA ILE A 52 -14.85 -55.24 12.29
C ILE A 52 -15.49 -54.20 11.37
N LEU A 53 -16.79 -54.37 11.04
CA LEU A 53 -17.50 -53.39 10.22
C LEU A 53 -17.58 -52.01 10.88
N CYS A 54 -17.87 -51.98 12.20
CA CYS A 54 -17.91 -50.73 12.96
C CYS A 54 -16.54 -50.01 12.98
N ILE A 55 -15.45 -50.77 13.19
CA ILE A 55 -14.09 -50.21 13.14
C ILE A 55 -13.75 -49.68 11.74
N ALA A 56 -14.12 -50.40 10.68
CA ALA A 56 -13.91 -49.98 9.31
C ALA A 56 -14.70 -48.70 8.98
N LEU A 57 -15.97 -48.62 9.38
CA LEU A 57 -16.79 -47.41 9.19
C LEU A 57 -16.23 -46.23 9.99
N GLN A 58 -15.80 -46.44 11.22
CA GLN A 58 -15.19 -45.42 12.07
C GLN A 58 -13.88 -44.92 11.47
N SER A 59 -13.01 -45.78 10.98
CA SER A 59 -11.75 -45.36 10.33
C SER A 59 -12.02 -44.55 9.05
N GLY A 60 -12.99 -44.96 8.23
CA GLY A 60 -13.44 -44.23 7.07
C GLY A 60 -13.97 -42.81 7.43
N TRP A 61 -14.79 -42.73 8.50
CA TRP A 61 -15.31 -41.46 9.01
C TRP A 61 -14.20 -40.53 9.49
N THR A 62 -13.23 -40.99 10.27
CA THR A 62 -12.10 -40.18 10.76
C THR A 62 -11.24 -39.64 9.62
N VAL A 63 -10.94 -40.46 8.61
CA VAL A 63 -10.21 -40.04 7.42
C VAL A 63 -10.99 -38.95 6.69
N LEU A 64 -12.30 -39.10 6.51
CA LEU A 64 -13.13 -38.10 5.81
C LEU A 64 -13.16 -36.75 6.55
N VAL A 65 -13.31 -36.79 7.89
CA VAL A 65 -13.28 -35.58 8.73
C VAL A 65 -11.92 -34.87 8.64
N ILE A 66 -10.82 -35.61 8.68
CA ILE A 66 -9.45 -35.02 8.54
C ILE A 66 -9.25 -34.41 7.17
N LEU A 67 -9.66 -35.07 6.09
CA LEU A 67 -9.55 -34.55 4.73
C LEU A 67 -10.40 -33.28 4.54
N PHE A 68 -11.61 -33.26 5.11
CA PHE A 68 -12.48 -32.09 5.09
C PHE A 68 -11.89 -30.94 5.87
N ALA A 69 -11.37 -31.16 7.08
CA ALA A 69 -10.70 -30.15 7.89
C ALA A 69 -9.49 -29.58 7.18
N ARG A 70 -8.66 -30.44 6.59
CA ARG A 70 -7.50 -30.01 5.78
C ARG A 70 -7.90 -29.13 4.61
N LYS A 71 -8.89 -29.53 3.82
CA LYS A 71 -9.37 -28.76 2.67
C LYS A 71 -9.94 -27.41 3.10
N ARG A 72 -10.66 -27.34 4.21
CA ARG A 72 -11.17 -26.06 4.77
C ARG A 72 -10.05 -25.16 5.20
N LEU A 73 -9.04 -25.69 5.88
CA LEU A 73 -7.89 -24.93 6.34
C LEU A 73 -7.09 -24.38 5.15
N GLU A 74 -6.79 -25.22 4.16
CA GLU A 74 -6.10 -24.82 2.93
C GLU A 74 -6.86 -23.71 2.20
N ASN A 75 -8.19 -23.82 2.10
CA ASN A 75 -9.00 -22.79 1.44
C ASN A 75 -8.95 -21.43 2.18
N ILE A 76 -9.04 -21.42 3.51
CA ILE A 76 -9.01 -20.19 4.30
C ILE A 76 -7.65 -19.50 4.16
N LEU A 77 -6.56 -20.25 4.25
CA LEU A 77 -5.20 -19.74 4.13
C LEU A 77 -4.90 -19.25 2.70
N TYR A 78 -5.32 -20.04 1.70
CA TYR A 78 -5.12 -19.72 0.30
C TYR A 78 -5.88 -18.45 -0.11
N GLN A 79 -7.13 -18.29 0.33
CA GLN A 79 -7.92 -17.09 0.01
C GLN A 79 -7.25 -15.81 0.55
N LYS A 80 -6.78 -15.84 1.80
CA LYS A 80 -6.09 -14.68 2.39
C LYS A 80 -4.82 -14.31 1.64
N GLN A 81 -4.00 -15.30 1.29
CA GLN A 81 -2.78 -15.08 0.53
C GLN A 81 -3.09 -14.59 -0.90
N LYS A 82 -4.13 -15.14 -1.52
CA LYS A 82 -4.58 -14.72 -2.85
C LYS A 82 -4.98 -13.25 -2.87
N HIS A 83 -5.76 -12.78 -1.89
CA HIS A 83 -6.16 -11.36 -1.79
C HIS A 83 -4.97 -10.42 -1.69
N MET A 84 -3.95 -10.75 -0.88
CA MET A 84 -2.74 -9.94 -0.77
C MET A 84 -1.96 -9.88 -2.10
N LEU A 85 -1.77 -11.03 -2.76
CA LEU A 85 -1.06 -11.09 -4.04
C LEU A 85 -1.82 -10.35 -5.14
N GLU A 86 -3.14 -10.44 -5.13
CA GLU A 86 -4.01 -9.74 -6.08
C GLU A 86 -3.95 -8.23 -5.87
N GLY A 87 -3.93 -7.76 -4.60
CA GLY A 87 -3.73 -6.36 -4.25
C GLY A 87 -2.38 -5.82 -4.72
N ILE A 88 -1.29 -6.56 -4.49
CA ILE A 88 0.05 -6.19 -4.96
C ILE A 88 0.08 -6.05 -6.49
N ARG A 89 -0.49 -7.03 -7.20
CA ARG A 89 -0.54 -7.01 -8.67
C ARG A 89 -1.38 -5.85 -9.19
N GLN A 90 -2.57 -5.64 -8.63
CA GLN A 90 -3.46 -4.53 -9.02
C GLN A 90 -2.77 -3.18 -8.80
N PHE A 91 -2.06 -3.03 -7.67
CA PHE A 91 -1.32 -1.80 -7.41
C PHE A 91 -0.19 -1.62 -8.41
N GLN A 92 0.59 -2.66 -8.71
CA GLN A 92 1.68 -2.61 -9.68
C GLN A 92 1.19 -2.18 -11.06
N ASP A 93 0.07 -2.76 -11.53
CA ASP A 93 -0.51 -2.46 -12.83
C ASP A 93 -1.02 -0.99 -12.90
N ARG A 94 -1.68 -0.51 -11.85
CA ARG A 94 -2.20 0.87 -11.78
C ARG A 94 -1.10 1.90 -11.58
N ALA A 95 -0.18 1.66 -10.65
CA ALA A 95 0.88 2.60 -10.27
C ALA A 95 1.81 2.97 -11.44
N ALA A 96 1.95 2.08 -12.43
CA ALA A 96 2.74 2.34 -13.63
C ALA A 96 2.17 3.46 -14.53
N SER A 97 0.87 3.71 -14.48
CA SER A 97 0.18 4.73 -15.30
C SER A 97 -0.13 6.02 -14.55
N ILE A 98 0.02 6.04 -13.24
CA ILE A 98 -0.28 7.20 -12.40
C ILE A 98 0.85 8.23 -12.50
N LEU A 99 0.48 9.48 -12.81
CA LEU A 99 1.41 10.62 -12.92
C LEU A 99 1.19 11.67 -11.83
N SER A 100 0.33 11.40 -10.85
CA SER A 100 0.02 12.30 -9.74
C SER A 100 0.30 11.62 -8.39
N ARG A 101 1.05 12.30 -7.52
CA ARG A 101 1.33 11.81 -6.16
C ARG A 101 0.05 11.55 -5.36
N ARG A 102 -0.91 12.47 -5.43
CA ARG A 102 -2.19 12.34 -4.73
C ARG A 102 -2.98 11.11 -5.16
N GLU A 103 -3.03 10.84 -6.46
CA GLU A 103 -3.70 9.67 -7.02
C GLU A 103 -2.98 8.38 -6.63
N LEU A 104 -1.65 8.38 -6.62
CA LEU A 104 -0.84 7.23 -6.19
C LEU A 104 -1.13 6.88 -4.73
N PHE A 105 -1.13 7.87 -3.84
CA PHE A 105 -1.39 7.66 -2.42
C PHE A 105 -2.83 7.21 -2.16
N ALA A 106 -3.81 7.79 -2.84
CA ALA A 106 -5.21 7.35 -2.74
C ALA A 106 -5.36 5.89 -3.18
N THR A 107 -4.79 5.53 -4.34
CA THR A 107 -4.82 4.15 -4.84
C THR A 107 -4.10 3.18 -3.90
N LEU A 108 -2.97 3.59 -3.32
CA LEU A 108 -2.22 2.78 -2.35
C LEU A 108 -3.04 2.55 -1.08
N GLN A 109 -3.71 3.58 -0.57
CA GLN A 109 -4.53 3.49 0.63
C GLN A 109 -5.73 2.55 0.43
N ASP A 110 -6.42 2.66 -0.70
CA ASP A 110 -7.55 1.78 -1.05
C ASP A 110 -7.10 0.31 -1.12
N ILE A 111 -6.00 0.05 -1.82
CA ILE A 111 -5.48 -1.32 -1.99
C ILE A 111 -4.96 -1.90 -0.66
N LEU A 112 -4.35 -1.09 0.21
CA LEU A 112 -3.94 -1.54 1.55
C LEU A 112 -5.15 -1.95 2.39
N GLY A 113 -6.24 -1.17 2.34
CA GLY A 113 -7.50 -1.48 3.03
C GLY A 113 -8.13 -2.79 2.54
N ASP A 114 -8.14 -3.00 1.23
CA ASP A 114 -8.69 -4.22 0.61
C ASP A 114 -7.81 -5.46 0.86
N ALA A 115 -6.49 -5.32 0.74
CA ALA A 115 -5.55 -6.43 0.90
C ALA A 115 -5.43 -6.90 2.36
N ILE A 116 -5.59 -5.99 3.33
CA ILE A 116 -5.43 -6.26 4.76
C ILE A 116 -6.65 -5.78 5.54
N PRO A 117 -7.78 -6.47 5.46
CA PRO A 117 -9.02 -6.05 6.09
C PRO A 117 -8.89 -5.97 7.62
N GLY A 118 -9.51 -4.95 8.21
CA GLY A 118 -9.50 -4.69 9.65
C GLY A 118 -8.27 -3.94 10.13
N CYS A 119 -7.50 -3.37 9.22
CA CYS A 119 -6.45 -2.38 9.49
C CYS A 119 -6.86 -1.02 8.93
N GLU A 120 -6.44 0.03 9.61
CA GLU A 120 -6.50 1.40 9.13
C GLU A 120 -5.15 1.76 8.52
N ALA A 121 -5.16 2.23 7.27
CA ALA A 121 -3.98 2.68 6.56
C ALA A 121 -3.99 4.20 6.46
N ARG A 122 -2.91 4.85 6.89
CA ARG A 122 -2.66 6.28 6.71
C ARG A 122 -1.33 6.48 6.00
N ILE A 123 -1.28 7.44 5.11
CA ILE A 123 -0.09 7.72 4.32
C ILE A 123 0.30 9.17 4.57
N PHE A 124 1.55 9.35 4.95
CA PHE A 124 2.14 10.66 5.21
C PHE A 124 3.18 10.97 4.14
N GLU A 125 3.11 12.15 3.58
CA GLU A 125 4.08 12.67 2.62
C GLU A 125 4.98 13.70 3.30
N LYS A 126 6.26 13.70 2.95
CA LYS A 126 7.22 14.69 3.45
C LYS A 126 6.91 16.07 2.87
N ASN A 127 6.94 17.11 3.71
CA ASN A 127 6.71 18.48 3.29
C ASN A 127 7.78 18.95 2.29
N SER A 128 7.41 19.84 1.38
CA SER A 128 8.31 20.39 0.35
C SER A 128 9.48 21.20 0.93
N ASN A 129 9.32 21.76 2.14
CA ASN A 129 10.39 22.46 2.88
C ASN A 129 11.40 21.50 3.55
N GLY A 130 11.14 20.19 3.48
CA GLY A 130 11.98 19.15 4.07
C GLY A 130 11.77 18.93 5.56
N GLU A 131 10.95 19.74 6.23
CA GLU A 131 10.63 19.66 7.65
C GLU A 131 9.21 19.12 7.85
N GLY A 132 9.07 18.02 8.61
CA GLY A 132 7.79 17.41 8.96
C GLY A 132 7.13 16.62 7.82
N TYR A 133 5.96 16.10 8.13
CA TYR A 133 5.12 15.31 7.25
C TYR A 133 3.67 15.79 7.36
N HIS A 134 2.89 15.61 6.30
CA HIS A 134 1.46 15.85 6.28
C HIS A 134 0.73 14.61 5.76
N GLU A 135 -0.54 14.45 6.12
CA GLU A 135 -1.34 13.35 5.62
C GLU A 135 -1.66 13.56 4.14
N ALA A 136 -1.20 12.64 3.30
CA ALA A 136 -1.28 12.75 1.84
C ALA A 136 -2.72 12.57 1.31
N VAL A 137 -3.55 11.79 2.02
CA VAL A 137 -4.95 11.51 1.67
C VAL A 137 -5.79 11.74 2.92
N GLN A 138 -6.72 12.66 2.87
CA GLN A 138 -7.72 12.85 3.92
C GLN A 138 -8.69 11.67 3.88
N SER A 139 -8.43 10.65 4.67
CA SER A 139 -9.41 9.64 5.03
C SER A 139 -10.40 10.31 5.98
N GLY A 140 -11.70 10.02 5.88
CA GLY A 140 -12.75 10.63 6.74
C GLY A 140 -12.60 10.37 8.24
N HIS A 141 -11.42 10.07 8.72
CA HIS A 141 -10.99 9.92 10.10
C HIS A 141 -10.52 11.27 10.68
N ILE A 142 -10.50 11.35 11.99
CA ILE A 142 -10.00 12.53 12.71
C ILE A 142 -8.54 12.78 12.26
N PRO A 143 -8.22 13.95 11.69
CA PRO A 143 -6.86 14.26 11.29
C PRO A 143 -5.96 14.16 12.53
N LEU A 144 -4.81 13.50 12.36
CA LEU A 144 -3.80 13.47 13.41
C LEU A 144 -3.24 14.88 13.62
N SER A 145 -2.98 15.23 14.87
CA SER A 145 -2.28 16.46 15.21
C SER A 145 -0.82 16.40 14.72
N GLU A 146 -0.19 17.56 14.50
CA GLU A 146 1.23 17.61 14.13
C GLU A 146 2.12 16.85 15.12
N GLU A 147 1.81 16.92 16.44
CA GLU A 147 2.53 16.19 17.48
C GLU A 147 2.40 14.65 17.35
N GLU A 148 1.24 14.16 16.93
CA GLU A 148 1.04 12.72 16.68
C GLU A 148 1.80 12.25 15.45
N VAL A 149 1.84 13.05 14.38
CA VAL A 149 2.61 12.78 13.19
C VAL A 149 4.10 12.74 13.51
N ASP A 150 4.61 13.69 14.28
CA ASP A 150 6.01 13.73 14.72
C ASP A 150 6.34 12.52 15.60
N THR A 151 5.43 12.10 16.48
CA THR A 151 5.57 10.88 17.30
C THR A 151 5.70 9.64 16.42
N ILE A 152 4.89 9.51 15.36
CA ILE A 152 4.98 8.41 14.39
C ILE A 152 6.34 8.44 13.67
N CYS A 153 6.80 9.63 13.28
CA CYS A 153 8.11 9.80 12.63
C CYS A 153 9.27 9.41 13.55
N ASP A 154 9.17 9.70 14.84
CA ASP A 154 10.18 9.32 15.83
C ASP A 154 10.17 7.82 16.14
N LEU A 155 9.01 7.16 16.12
CA LEU A 155 8.91 5.70 16.21
C LEU A 155 9.62 5.01 15.01
N VAL A 156 9.58 5.61 13.83
CA VAL A 156 10.34 5.12 12.65
C VAL A 156 11.84 5.13 12.91
N LYS A 157 12.35 6.15 13.62
CA LYS A 157 13.78 6.29 13.92
C LYS A 157 14.25 5.33 15.02
N GLN A 158 13.38 5.00 15.97
CA GLN A 158 13.74 4.22 17.17
C GLN A 158 13.60 2.70 17.02
N ASP A 159 13.03 2.21 15.95
CA ASP A 159 12.73 0.76 15.69
C ASP A 159 11.91 0.07 16.81
N ASN A 160 11.25 0.88 17.65
CA ASN A 160 10.47 0.44 18.81
C ASN A 160 8.96 0.60 18.53
N MET A 161 8.41 -0.33 17.76
CA MET A 161 7.02 -0.24 17.29
C MET A 161 6.04 -0.90 18.25
N PRO A 162 4.85 -0.28 18.46
CA PRO A 162 3.73 -0.95 19.14
C PRO A 162 3.36 -2.25 18.41
N GLU A 163 3.00 -3.27 19.16
CA GLU A 163 2.74 -4.63 18.65
C GLU A 163 1.61 -4.72 17.59
N ARG A 164 0.77 -3.68 17.48
CA ARG A 164 -0.38 -3.61 16.55
C ARG A 164 -0.14 -2.72 15.34
N THR A 165 1.00 -2.06 15.30
CA THR A 165 1.32 -1.04 14.30
C THR A 165 2.45 -1.53 13.41
N VAL A 166 2.33 -1.25 12.12
CA VAL A 166 3.41 -1.43 11.15
C VAL A 166 3.64 -0.10 10.46
N ILE A 167 4.90 0.29 10.39
CA ILE A 167 5.34 1.47 9.67
C ILE A 167 6.25 1.00 8.53
N ALA A 168 5.94 1.45 7.31
CA ALA A 168 6.78 1.23 6.15
C ALA A 168 7.17 2.59 5.55
N THR A 169 8.45 2.78 5.28
CA THR A 169 8.95 4.02 4.70
C THR A 169 8.95 3.93 3.17
N LEU A 170 8.49 4.99 2.53
CA LEU A 170 8.61 5.21 1.09
C LEU A 170 9.95 5.89 0.81
N ARG A 171 10.85 5.20 0.10
CA ARG A 171 12.23 5.67 -0.12
C ARG A 171 12.63 5.57 -1.57
N TYR A 172 13.21 6.64 -2.11
CA TYR A 172 13.99 6.60 -3.33
C TYR A 172 15.18 7.57 -3.24
N ASP A 173 16.22 7.32 -4.00
CA ASP A 173 17.47 8.08 -4.00
C ASP A 173 18.04 8.35 -2.58
N ASN A 174 17.95 7.34 -1.70
CA ASN A 174 18.40 7.36 -0.30
C ASN A 174 17.65 8.35 0.63
N GLN A 175 16.53 8.92 0.18
CA GLN A 175 15.70 9.83 0.97
C GLN A 175 14.35 9.20 1.31
N ILE A 176 13.84 9.52 2.50
CA ILE A 176 12.48 9.16 2.89
C ILE A 176 11.56 10.26 2.34
N CYS A 177 10.62 9.86 1.48
CA CYS A 177 9.67 10.75 0.83
C CYS A 177 8.26 10.64 1.43
N GLY A 178 8.01 9.56 2.15
CA GLY A 178 6.72 9.33 2.81
C GLY A 178 6.78 8.15 3.77
N ILE A 179 5.68 7.98 4.49
CA ILE A 179 5.51 6.94 5.50
C ILE A 179 4.12 6.33 5.34
N ILE A 180 4.05 5.01 5.33
CA ILE A 180 2.82 4.24 5.46
C ILE A 180 2.70 3.84 6.92
N TYR A 181 1.65 4.29 7.59
CA TYR A 181 1.27 3.89 8.93
C TYR A 181 0.07 2.97 8.84
N MET A 182 0.19 1.76 9.38
CA MET A 182 -0.93 0.82 9.46
C MET A 182 -1.14 0.38 10.89
N GLU A 183 -2.38 0.52 11.36
CA GLU A 183 -2.81 0.09 12.67
C GLU A 183 -3.97 -0.89 12.57
N ARG A 184 -3.91 -1.97 13.37
CA ARG A 184 -5.01 -2.93 13.45
C ARG A 184 -6.02 -2.53 14.50
N MET A 185 -7.28 -2.38 14.09
CA MET A 185 -8.41 -1.98 14.94
C MET A 185 -8.75 -3.02 16.03
N ARG A 186 -8.40 -4.29 15.85
CA ARG A 186 -8.67 -5.39 16.78
C ARG A 186 -7.39 -5.92 17.43
N ALA A 187 -7.53 -6.67 18.55
CA ALA A 187 -6.45 -7.10 19.44
C ALA A 187 -5.37 -8.03 18.84
N ASN A 188 -5.44 -8.40 17.57
CA ASN A 188 -4.49 -9.31 16.94
C ASN A 188 -3.32 -8.55 16.29
N LYS A 189 -2.10 -9.05 16.45
CA LYS A 189 -0.89 -8.53 15.77
C LYS A 189 -0.98 -8.76 14.26
N LEU A 190 -0.31 -7.87 13.49
CA LEU A 190 -0.09 -8.10 12.06
C LEU A 190 0.86 -9.30 11.88
N ASN A 191 0.51 -10.22 11.00
CA ASN A 191 1.35 -11.38 10.72
C ASN A 191 2.46 -11.04 9.72
N TYR A 192 3.44 -11.93 9.58
CA TYR A 192 4.59 -11.72 8.68
C TYR A 192 4.17 -11.49 7.23
N GLN A 193 3.16 -12.21 6.72
CA GLN A 193 2.69 -12.06 5.33
C GLN A 193 2.03 -10.70 5.11
N GLU A 194 1.27 -10.19 6.09
CA GLU A 194 0.68 -8.84 6.04
C GLU A 194 1.76 -7.76 6.05
N VAL A 195 2.76 -7.90 6.91
CA VAL A 195 3.92 -6.98 6.96
C VAL A 195 4.71 -7.02 5.66
N ASP A 196 4.92 -8.21 5.09
CA ASP A 196 5.61 -8.36 3.81
C ASP A 196 4.83 -7.74 2.65
N CYS A 197 3.50 -7.91 2.63
CA CYS A 197 2.60 -7.27 1.67
C CYS A 197 2.71 -5.73 1.73
N ILE A 198 2.66 -5.13 2.94
CA ILE A 198 2.82 -3.70 3.14
C ILE A 198 4.18 -3.23 2.60
N ARG A 199 5.24 -3.97 2.89
CA ARG A 199 6.60 -3.64 2.44
C ARG A 199 6.73 -3.72 0.92
N GLN A 200 6.12 -4.71 0.27
CA GLN A 200 6.12 -4.83 -1.19
C GLN A 200 5.36 -3.67 -1.83
N LEU A 201 4.18 -3.31 -1.31
CA LEU A 201 3.41 -2.17 -1.78
C LEU A 201 4.18 -0.85 -1.58
N ALA A 202 4.86 -0.67 -0.45
CA ALA A 202 5.73 0.49 -0.20
C ALA A 202 6.87 0.59 -1.21
N ASN A 203 7.50 -0.53 -1.58
CA ASN A 203 8.57 -0.56 -2.58
C ASN A 203 8.06 -0.17 -3.97
N ILE A 204 6.89 -0.68 -4.38
CA ILE A 204 6.26 -0.33 -5.66
C ILE A 204 5.92 1.17 -5.67
N ALA A 205 5.29 1.68 -4.60
CA ALA A 205 4.95 3.10 -4.46
C ALA A 205 6.20 3.99 -4.51
N SER A 206 7.30 3.58 -3.88
CA SER A 206 8.58 4.29 -3.92
C SER A 206 9.13 4.40 -5.35
N GLY A 207 9.06 3.33 -6.13
CA GLY A 207 9.44 3.33 -7.55
C GLY A 207 8.56 4.25 -8.39
N SER A 208 7.25 4.24 -8.14
CA SER A 208 6.30 5.11 -8.85
C SER A 208 6.48 6.59 -8.48
N LEU A 209 6.76 6.92 -7.22
CA LEU A 209 7.09 8.28 -6.80
C LEU A 209 8.34 8.81 -7.53
N LYS A 210 9.37 7.98 -7.64
CA LYS A 210 10.58 8.34 -8.41
C LYS A 210 10.24 8.65 -9.87
N ASN A 211 9.37 7.86 -10.49
CA ASN A 211 8.95 8.10 -11.88
C ASN A 211 8.13 9.38 -12.01
N ILE A 212 7.21 9.65 -11.07
CA ILE A 212 6.41 10.90 -11.03
C ILE A 212 7.34 12.10 -10.94
N ASP A 213 8.33 12.09 -10.03
CA ASP A 213 9.28 13.18 -9.88
C ASP A 213 10.18 13.39 -11.11
N ALA A 214 10.58 12.28 -11.74
CA ALA A 214 11.32 12.36 -12.99
C ALA A 214 10.47 12.98 -14.10
N TYR A 215 9.21 12.57 -14.21
CA TYR A 215 8.26 13.13 -15.17
C TYR A 215 8.01 14.62 -14.92
N GLU A 216 7.77 15.01 -13.66
CA GLU A 216 7.59 16.42 -13.28
C GLU A 216 8.80 17.27 -13.65
N ARG A 217 10.02 16.78 -13.38
CA ARG A 217 11.25 17.48 -13.77
C ARG A 217 11.36 17.67 -15.27
N VAL A 218 11.15 16.60 -16.05
CA VAL A 218 11.17 16.70 -17.53
C VAL A 218 10.08 17.63 -18.03
N TYR A 219 8.90 17.58 -17.44
CA TYR A 219 7.80 18.48 -17.79
C TYR A 219 8.17 19.94 -17.51
N GLN A 220 8.71 20.26 -16.33
CA GLN A 220 9.14 21.62 -15.98
C GLN A 220 10.19 22.16 -16.96
N VAL A 221 11.20 21.36 -17.29
CA VAL A 221 12.20 21.74 -18.29
C VAL A 221 11.55 21.97 -19.66
N SER A 222 10.56 21.18 -20.04
CA SER A 222 9.88 21.29 -21.34
C SER A 222 8.99 22.52 -21.50
N ILE A 223 8.54 23.13 -20.39
CA ILE A 223 7.62 24.27 -20.39
C ILE A 223 8.29 25.61 -20.01
N HIS A 224 9.51 25.58 -19.50
CA HIS A 224 10.24 26.78 -19.12
C HIS A 224 11.40 27.08 -20.10
N ASP A 225 11.80 28.33 -20.14
CA ASP A 225 13.00 28.81 -20.81
C ASP A 225 14.20 28.65 -19.88
N GLU A 226 15.25 27.98 -20.32
CA GLU A 226 16.43 27.66 -19.51
C GLU A 226 17.19 28.87 -18.96
N LEU A 227 17.19 30.00 -19.73
CA LEU A 227 17.91 31.22 -19.35
C LEU A 227 17.16 31.98 -18.25
N THR A 228 15.87 32.19 -18.46
CA THR A 228 15.05 33.13 -17.69
C THR A 228 14.18 32.47 -16.64
N GLY A 229 13.90 31.14 -16.76
CA GLY A 229 12.98 30.41 -15.92
C GLY A 229 11.50 30.79 -16.13
N LEU A 230 11.19 31.66 -17.09
CA LEU A 230 9.82 31.97 -17.49
C LEU A 230 9.24 30.85 -18.36
N TYR A 231 7.92 30.85 -18.54
CA TYR A 231 7.30 29.89 -19.48
C TYR A 231 7.82 30.14 -20.90
N ASN A 232 8.19 29.08 -21.58
CA ASN A 232 8.65 29.16 -22.94
C ASN A 232 7.50 29.46 -23.93
N ARG A 233 7.86 29.87 -25.16
CA ARG A 233 6.92 30.21 -26.22
C ARG A 233 5.89 29.10 -26.50
N THR A 234 6.33 27.87 -26.51
CA THR A 234 5.46 26.69 -26.80
C THR A 234 4.37 26.52 -25.76
N TYR A 235 4.74 26.63 -24.49
CA TYR A 235 3.77 26.53 -23.41
C TYR A 235 2.81 27.72 -23.38
N CYS A 236 3.33 28.94 -23.57
CA CYS A 236 2.52 30.16 -23.62
C CYS A 236 1.45 30.06 -24.74
N ASN A 237 1.85 29.68 -25.95
CA ASN A 237 0.89 29.49 -27.06
C ASN A 237 -0.16 28.45 -26.74
N ARG A 238 0.21 27.32 -26.11
CA ARG A 238 -0.73 26.29 -25.71
C ARG A 238 -1.75 26.77 -24.69
N CYS A 239 -1.33 27.58 -23.71
CA CYS A 239 -2.21 28.19 -22.74
C CYS A 239 -3.19 29.19 -23.39
N LEU A 240 -2.71 30.05 -24.26
CA LEU A 240 -3.55 31.01 -25.00
C LEU A 240 -4.64 30.31 -25.83
N HIS A 241 -4.31 29.21 -26.49
CA HIS A 241 -5.30 28.45 -27.28
C HIS A 241 -6.33 27.70 -26.41
N LYS A 242 -5.94 27.19 -25.25
CA LYS A 242 -6.88 26.52 -24.33
C LYS A 242 -7.84 27.48 -23.66
N GLU A 243 -7.35 28.64 -23.26
CA GLU A 243 -8.10 29.63 -22.48
C GLU A 243 -9.00 30.53 -23.34
N GLY A 244 -8.69 30.70 -24.63
CA GLY A 244 -9.58 31.40 -25.58
C GLY A 244 -10.97 30.80 -25.76
N ALA A 245 -11.18 29.57 -25.27
CA ALA A 245 -12.47 28.88 -25.29
C ALA A 245 -13.38 29.21 -24.07
N LEU A 246 -12.90 29.92 -23.05
CA LEU A 246 -13.58 30.11 -21.76
C LEU A 246 -14.29 31.46 -21.58
N GLY A 247 -14.31 32.35 -22.59
CA GLY A 247 -15.16 33.55 -22.61
C GLY A 247 -14.82 34.67 -21.63
N ASP A 248 -13.77 34.54 -20.80
CA ASP A 248 -13.36 35.58 -19.86
C ASP A 248 -12.53 36.67 -20.55
N ALA A 249 -12.84 37.94 -20.26
CA ALA A 249 -12.08 39.08 -20.75
C ALA A 249 -10.69 39.12 -20.10
N ARG A 250 -9.64 38.80 -20.87
CA ARG A 250 -8.22 38.86 -20.42
C ARG A 250 -7.45 39.85 -21.23
N GLY A 251 -6.52 40.53 -20.56
CA GLY A 251 -5.57 41.42 -21.22
C GLY A 251 -4.31 40.66 -21.66
N PHE A 252 -3.79 40.97 -22.82
CA PHE A 252 -2.50 40.47 -23.31
C PHE A 252 -1.52 41.64 -23.44
N LEU A 253 -0.36 41.52 -22.82
CA LEU A 253 0.72 42.49 -22.91
C LEU A 253 1.92 41.86 -23.61
N TYR A 254 2.31 42.42 -24.74
CA TYR A 254 3.52 42.08 -25.46
C TYR A 254 4.60 43.13 -25.18
N MET A 255 5.79 42.69 -24.78
CA MET A 255 6.92 43.56 -24.49
C MET A 255 8.14 43.10 -25.28
N ASP A 256 8.92 44.02 -25.77
CA ASP A 256 10.17 43.79 -26.47
C ASP A 256 11.23 44.77 -25.98
N MET A 257 12.50 44.41 -26.08
CA MET A 257 13.62 45.29 -25.72
C MET A 257 14.21 45.95 -26.98
N ASP A 258 14.14 47.27 -27.01
CA ASP A 258 14.71 48.05 -28.12
C ASP A 258 16.22 47.86 -28.21
N ASN A 259 16.68 47.61 -29.44
CA ASN A 259 18.11 47.48 -29.75
C ASN A 259 18.87 46.40 -28.94
N PHE A 260 18.23 45.37 -28.45
CA PHE A 260 18.88 44.33 -27.65
C PHE A 260 20.08 43.68 -28.35
N LYS A 261 19.99 43.50 -29.69
CA LYS A 261 21.10 42.98 -30.47
C LYS A 261 22.33 43.91 -30.41
N LEU A 262 22.12 45.23 -30.59
CA LEU A 262 23.21 46.22 -30.48
C LEU A 262 23.83 46.19 -29.09
N TYR A 263 23.01 45.97 -28.06
CA TYR A 263 23.50 45.87 -26.70
C TYR A 263 24.42 44.65 -26.51
N ASN A 264 24.06 43.52 -27.08
CA ASN A 264 24.90 42.31 -27.07
C ASN A 264 26.20 42.52 -27.84
N ASP A 265 26.14 43.21 -28.98
CA ASP A 265 27.31 43.51 -29.81
C ASP A 265 28.32 44.43 -29.08
N LEU A 266 27.82 45.35 -28.25
CA LEU A 266 28.66 46.31 -27.50
C LEU A 266 29.19 45.74 -26.18
N TYR A 267 28.37 44.98 -25.44
CA TYR A 267 28.68 44.59 -24.07
C TYR A 267 28.82 43.05 -23.87
N GLY A 268 28.66 42.32 -24.96
CA GLY A 268 28.75 40.86 -24.96
C GLY A 268 27.46 40.13 -24.54
N GLU A 269 27.26 38.93 -25.08
CA GLU A 269 26.09 38.09 -24.84
C GLU A 269 25.85 37.79 -23.35
N GLN A 270 26.92 37.59 -22.56
CA GLN A 270 26.80 37.36 -21.13
C GLN A 270 26.14 38.51 -20.37
N THR A 271 26.31 39.76 -20.88
CA THR A 271 25.67 40.94 -20.29
C THR A 271 24.19 40.99 -20.68
N GLY A 272 23.87 40.65 -21.94
CA GLY A 272 22.49 40.50 -22.39
C GLY A 272 21.72 39.42 -21.59
N ASP A 273 22.34 38.29 -21.38
CA ASP A 273 21.75 37.20 -20.55
C ASP A 273 21.44 37.67 -19.13
N ARG A 274 22.33 38.48 -18.52
CA ARG A 274 22.07 39.06 -17.18
C ARG A 274 20.87 40.00 -17.18
N ILE A 275 20.70 40.79 -18.23
CA ILE A 275 19.56 41.69 -18.37
C ILE A 275 18.28 40.90 -18.53
N LEU A 276 18.25 39.87 -19.39
CA LEU A 276 17.08 39.00 -19.56
C LEU A 276 16.68 38.34 -18.25
N LYS A 277 17.64 37.79 -17.48
CA LYS A 277 17.40 37.21 -16.15
C LYS A 277 16.85 38.27 -15.18
N TRP A 278 17.37 39.48 -15.19
CA TRP A 278 16.88 40.56 -14.33
C TRP A 278 15.45 40.96 -14.67
N CYS A 279 15.12 41.13 -15.96
CA CYS A 279 13.75 41.40 -16.42
C CYS A 279 12.80 40.29 -16.01
N ALA A 280 13.16 39.03 -16.23
CA ALA A 280 12.37 37.87 -15.83
C ALA A 280 12.07 37.86 -14.31
N LYS A 281 13.08 38.13 -13.50
CA LYS A 281 12.92 38.24 -12.05
C LYS A 281 11.96 39.36 -11.67
N LYS A 282 12.06 40.54 -12.31
CA LYS A 282 11.14 41.66 -12.06
C LYS A 282 9.69 41.34 -12.45
N LEU A 283 9.46 40.58 -13.52
CA LEU A 283 8.15 40.14 -13.93
C LEU A 283 7.55 39.13 -12.91
N GLN A 284 8.37 38.25 -12.35
CA GLN A 284 7.95 37.30 -11.34
C GLN A 284 7.62 37.96 -9.99
N GLU A 285 8.37 38.98 -9.58
CA GLU A 285 8.18 39.72 -8.32
C GLU A 285 6.85 40.53 -8.31
N ASN A 286 6.33 40.90 -9.47
CA ASN A 286 5.14 41.75 -9.63
C ASN A 286 3.87 40.96 -10.07
N ARG A 287 3.86 39.66 -9.86
CA ARG A 287 2.76 38.77 -10.24
C ARG A 287 1.68 38.62 -9.19
#